data_6d347ba5ebef96d84755e0a7f76d3d57
#
_entry.id   6d347ba5ebef96d84755e0a7f76d3d57
#
_cell.length_a   1.000
_cell.length_b   1.000
_cell.length_c   1.000
_cell.angle_alpha   90.00
_cell.angle_beta   90.00
_cell.angle_gamma   90.00
#
_symmetry.space_group_name_H-M   'P 1'
#
loop_
_entity.id
_entity.type
_entity.pdbx_description
1 polymer ?
#
loop_
_entity_poly.entity_id
_entity_poly.type
_entity_poly.pdbx_seq_one_letter_code
_entity_poly.pdbx_strand_id
1 'polypeptide(L)'
;MVQGVGRHVVRIGLLVWLLLCHGWAAAQTAAISRVGLVTDVGKVDDRTFNEAAYKGMVQAAQAFGLKHAFIETQQPTDYDKNIEQFAAAGYDMIITVGFMLGDATQKMAQKYPKVRFAIVDFAYEPPLDNVVGLMFAEEQSGFMAGALAGLMSKSKIIGMVAGAEIPPVIRFRQGYEAGVKHVCADCEVLGVYIDSFIDPARGKTAAMSQIDEGADVIFGGGGTTGSGAILGATQAGAWAIGVDQDEYLTTFKQGRTPGSDKLLSSAMKHVDHAVYEAVKQAAKGTFSGGTVKFDAGNGGIGLAPFHKAEASVPDAVKTKLQAIAEDLKLGKLVVNIGN
;
A
#
# COMPACT_ATOMS: atom_id res chain seq x y z
N MET A 1 -20.06 63.74 -76.79
CA MET A 1 -21.12 63.36 -75.83
C MET A 1 -21.01 61.89 -75.54
N VAL A 2 -21.21 61.56 -74.38
CA VAL A 2 -21.31 60.28 -73.73
C VAL A 2 -20.05 59.90 -72.85
N GLN A 3 -20.32 59.92 -71.62
CA GLN A 3 -19.47 59.66 -70.47
C GLN A 3 -19.09 58.16 -70.28
N GLY A 4 -17.89 57.88 -69.96
CA GLY A 4 -17.42 56.58 -69.56
C GLY A 4 -17.24 56.48 -68.00
N VAL A 5 -17.98 55.55 -67.42
CA VAL A 5 -18.05 55.28 -66.02
C VAL A 5 -16.89 54.34 -65.63
N GLY A 6 -15.98 54.81 -64.73
CA GLY A 6 -14.90 54.01 -64.21
C GLY A 6 -15.42 53.00 -63.19
N ARG A 7 -15.02 51.75 -63.30
CA ARG A 7 -15.24 50.65 -62.30
C ARG A 7 -14.02 50.51 -61.42
N HIS A 8 -14.15 50.93 -60.16
CA HIS A 8 -13.17 50.57 -59.10
C HIS A 8 -13.36 49.13 -58.67
N VAL A 9 -12.35 48.31 -58.89
CA VAL A 9 -12.27 46.91 -58.36
C VAL A 9 -11.58 47.00 -56.99
N VAL A 10 -12.39 46.78 -55.94
CA VAL A 10 -11.88 46.59 -54.58
C VAL A 10 -11.35 45.17 -54.45
N ARG A 11 -10.07 44.98 -54.29
CA ARG A 11 -9.46 43.69 -53.93
C ARG A 11 -9.54 43.52 -52.44
N ILE A 12 -10.47 42.63 -51.98
CA ILE A 12 -10.52 42.15 -50.59
C ILE A 12 -9.45 41.10 -50.45
N GLY A 13 -8.39 41.41 -49.70
CA GLY A 13 -7.36 40.43 -49.32
C GLY A 13 -7.89 39.56 -48.17
N LEU A 14 -8.10 38.27 -48.41
CA LEU A 14 -8.41 37.28 -47.39
C LEU A 14 -7.07 36.94 -46.67
N LEU A 15 -6.88 37.47 -45.45
CA LEU A 15 -5.84 37.03 -44.53
C LEU A 15 -6.31 35.70 -43.86
N VAL A 16 -5.83 34.58 -44.35
CA VAL A 16 -6.01 33.27 -43.71
C VAL A 16 -5.04 33.19 -42.50
N TRP A 17 -5.58 33.37 -41.33
CA TRP A 17 -4.91 33.03 -40.08
C TRP A 17 -4.82 31.54 -39.92
N LEU A 18 -3.67 30.91 -40.23
CA LEU A 18 -3.32 29.56 -39.85
C LEU A 18 -3.06 29.53 -38.32
N LEU A 19 -4.06 29.24 -37.54
CA LEU A 19 -3.90 28.85 -36.13
C LEU A 19 -3.13 27.49 -36.07
N LEU A 20 -1.83 27.57 -35.87
CA LEU A 20 -1.01 26.45 -35.49
C LEU A 20 -1.45 25.98 -34.08
N CYS A 21 -2.44 25.10 -34.01
CA CYS A 21 -2.71 24.31 -32.82
C CYS A 21 -1.53 23.36 -32.62
N HIS A 22 -0.52 23.82 -31.86
CA HIS A 22 0.49 22.91 -31.29
C HIS A 22 -0.20 22.11 -30.20
N GLY A 23 -0.91 21.04 -30.59
CA GLY A 23 -1.31 20.00 -29.65
C GLY A 23 -0.03 19.38 -29.08
N TRP A 24 0.21 19.58 -27.80
CA TRP A 24 1.16 18.77 -27.06
C TRP A 24 0.63 17.34 -27.09
N ALA A 25 1.05 16.54 -28.06
CA ALA A 25 0.94 15.11 -27.99
C ALA A 25 1.86 14.70 -26.84
N ALA A 26 1.29 14.33 -25.70
CA ALA A 26 2.03 13.65 -24.66
C ALA A 26 2.70 12.45 -25.33
N ALA A 27 4.04 12.40 -25.31
CA ALA A 27 4.77 11.32 -25.93
C ALA A 27 4.36 10.01 -25.24
N GLN A 28 3.60 9.19 -25.94
CA GLN A 28 3.16 7.89 -25.45
C GLN A 28 4.42 7.02 -25.27
N THR A 29 4.72 6.63 -24.01
CA THR A 29 5.86 5.77 -23.73
C THR A 29 5.64 4.40 -24.38
N ALA A 30 6.72 3.76 -24.89
CA ALA A 30 6.59 2.41 -25.48
C ALA A 30 6.00 1.43 -24.46
N ALA A 31 5.12 0.54 -24.89
CA ALA A 31 4.58 -0.53 -24.04
C ALA A 31 5.70 -1.45 -23.54
N ILE A 32 5.54 -1.97 -22.33
CA ILE A 32 6.49 -2.93 -21.73
C ILE A 32 6.22 -4.37 -22.19
N SER A 33 7.21 -5.23 -22.09
CA SER A 33 7.11 -6.67 -22.35
C SER A 33 7.58 -7.53 -21.19
N ARG A 34 8.42 -6.96 -20.31
CA ARG A 34 9.05 -7.67 -19.18
C ARG A 34 8.98 -6.83 -17.91
N VAL A 35 8.50 -7.43 -16.82
CA VAL A 35 8.45 -6.82 -15.50
C VAL A 35 9.18 -7.67 -14.48
N GLY A 36 10.03 -7.05 -13.65
CA GLY A 36 10.74 -7.66 -12.53
C GLY A 36 10.20 -7.16 -11.20
N LEU A 37 10.30 -7.96 -10.14
CA LEU A 37 9.99 -7.55 -8.78
C LEU A 37 11.16 -7.92 -7.86
N VAL A 38 11.58 -6.96 -7.04
CA VAL A 38 12.58 -7.16 -5.98
C VAL A 38 11.89 -6.93 -4.64
N THR A 39 11.88 -7.94 -3.77
CA THR A 39 11.29 -7.84 -2.44
C THR A 39 12.18 -7.02 -1.51
N ASP A 40 11.60 -6.47 -0.43
CA ASP A 40 12.36 -6.19 0.79
C ASP A 40 12.92 -7.50 1.37
N VAL A 41 13.64 -7.42 2.49
CA VAL A 41 14.12 -8.65 3.15
C VAL A 41 12.92 -9.55 3.45
N GLY A 42 12.92 -10.75 2.86
CA GLY A 42 11.83 -11.70 2.97
C GLY A 42 11.47 -12.36 1.65
N LYS A 43 10.40 -13.14 1.68
CA LYS A 43 9.95 -13.98 0.56
C LYS A 43 8.69 -13.42 -0.10
N VAL A 44 8.44 -13.83 -1.35
CA VAL A 44 7.19 -13.52 -2.08
C VAL A 44 5.99 -14.30 -1.57
N ASP A 45 6.17 -15.29 -0.70
CA ASP A 45 5.12 -16.08 -0.06
C ASP A 45 4.98 -15.80 1.45
N ASP A 46 5.32 -14.57 1.87
CA ASP A 46 5.25 -14.13 3.27
C ASP A 46 3.82 -14.02 3.82
N ARG A 47 2.81 -14.18 2.97
CA ARG A 47 1.36 -14.09 3.26
C ARG A 47 0.88 -12.69 3.66
N THR A 48 1.72 -11.68 3.54
CA THR A 48 1.45 -10.29 3.88
C THR A 48 1.92 -9.35 2.75
N PHE A 49 2.87 -8.49 3.04
CA PHE A 49 3.30 -7.35 2.22
C PHE A 49 3.95 -7.73 0.88
N ASN A 50 5.00 -8.58 0.89
CA ASN A 50 5.68 -8.96 -0.35
C ASN A 50 4.78 -9.82 -1.24
N GLU A 51 3.99 -10.73 -0.64
CA GLU A 51 3.05 -11.56 -1.39
C GLU A 51 1.98 -10.70 -2.08
N ALA A 52 1.49 -9.64 -1.43
CA ALA A 52 0.53 -8.73 -2.04
C ALA A 52 1.12 -8.06 -3.29
N ALA A 53 2.34 -7.50 -3.20
CA ALA A 53 3.01 -6.90 -4.35
C ALA A 53 3.23 -7.91 -5.49
N TYR A 54 3.67 -9.11 -5.15
CA TYR A 54 3.88 -10.20 -6.11
C TYR A 54 2.58 -10.60 -6.81
N LYS A 55 1.48 -10.75 -6.08
CA LYS A 55 0.15 -11.03 -6.64
C LYS A 55 -0.28 -9.96 -7.64
N GLY A 56 -0.12 -8.68 -7.31
CA GLY A 56 -0.43 -7.56 -8.20
C GLY A 56 0.37 -7.61 -9.49
N MET A 57 1.68 -7.87 -9.41
CA MET A 57 2.55 -8.03 -10.59
C MET A 57 2.11 -9.23 -11.46
N VAL A 58 1.85 -10.39 -10.85
CA VAL A 58 1.45 -11.60 -11.59
C VAL A 58 0.11 -11.39 -12.30
N GLN A 59 -0.87 -10.81 -11.61
CA GLN A 59 -2.18 -10.50 -12.21
C GLN A 59 -2.06 -9.55 -13.41
N ALA A 60 -1.26 -8.49 -13.27
CA ALA A 60 -1.02 -7.56 -14.36
C ALA A 60 -0.26 -8.24 -15.52
N ALA A 61 0.78 -9.03 -15.22
CA ALA A 61 1.52 -9.75 -16.23
C ALA A 61 0.64 -10.72 -17.04
N GLN A 62 -0.26 -11.43 -16.37
CA GLN A 62 -1.25 -12.29 -17.03
C GLN A 62 -2.24 -11.49 -17.90
N ALA A 63 -2.76 -10.37 -17.36
CA ALA A 63 -3.74 -9.54 -18.06
C ALA A 63 -3.18 -8.87 -19.33
N PHE A 64 -1.88 -8.55 -19.36
CA PHE A 64 -1.22 -7.84 -20.44
C PHE A 64 -0.21 -8.68 -21.26
N GLY A 65 -0.11 -9.98 -20.97
CA GLY A 65 0.78 -10.89 -21.69
C GLY A 65 2.27 -10.61 -21.47
N LEU A 66 2.65 -10.14 -20.26
CA LEU A 66 4.02 -9.78 -19.93
C LEU A 66 4.80 -10.98 -19.39
N LYS A 67 6.10 -11.05 -19.70
CA LYS A 67 7.02 -11.92 -18.96
C LYS A 67 7.33 -11.30 -17.61
N HIS A 68 7.30 -12.10 -16.55
CA HIS A 68 7.60 -11.62 -15.20
C HIS A 68 8.60 -12.54 -14.49
N ALA A 69 9.33 -11.97 -13.54
CA ALA A 69 10.22 -12.68 -12.63
C ALA A 69 10.36 -11.90 -11.32
N PHE A 70 10.87 -12.53 -10.28
CA PHE A 70 11.16 -11.89 -9.00
C PHE A 70 12.54 -12.29 -8.47
N ILE A 71 13.06 -11.46 -7.58
CA ILE A 71 14.25 -11.74 -6.76
C ILE A 71 13.86 -11.48 -5.31
N GLU A 72 14.07 -12.47 -4.45
CA GLU A 72 13.92 -12.36 -3.00
C GLU A 72 15.22 -11.84 -2.39
N THR A 73 15.12 -10.76 -1.63
CA THR A 73 16.27 -10.18 -0.96
C THR A 73 16.53 -10.86 0.37
N GLN A 74 17.77 -11.27 0.61
CA GLN A 74 18.19 -11.92 1.84
C GLN A 74 18.66 -10.90 2.90
N GLN A 75 19.30 -9.82 2.47
CA GLN A 75 19.82 -8.77 3.34
C GLN A 75 19.83 -7.42 2.60
N PRO A 76 19.75 -6.29 3.32
CA PRO A 76 19.64 -4.97 2.67
C PRO A 76 20.82 -4.62 1.75
N THR A 77 22.01 -5.15 2.00
CA THR A 77 23.20 -4.97 1.16
C THR A 77 23.07 -5.55 -0.24
N ASP A 78 22.05 -6.39 -0.50
CA ASP A 78 21.79 -7.00 -1.81
C ASP A 78 20.84 -6.15 -2.68
N TYR A 79 20.21 -5.09 -2.16
CA TYR A 79 19.21 -4.30 -2.92
C TYR A 79 19.75 -3.79 -4.26
N ASP A 80 20.87 -3.10 -4.26
CA ASP A 80 21.48 -2.56 -5.49
C ASP A 80 21.71 -3.66 -6.52
N LYS A 81 22.34 -4.76 -6.13
CA LYS A 81 22.66 -5.90 -6.99
C LYS A 81 21.39 -6.56 -7.54
N ASN A 82 20.36 -6.74 -6.70
CA ASN A 82 19.13 -7.39 -7.10
C ASN A 82 18.35 -6.55 -8.12
N ILE A 83 18.27 -5.23 -7.93
CA ILE A 83 17.63 -4.32 -8.89
C ILE A 83 18.44 -4.27 -10.20
N GLU A 84 19.77 -4.14 -10.09
CA GLU A 84 20.65 -4.06 -11.26
C GLU A 84 20.56 -5.32 -12.13
N GLN A 85 20.40 -6.50 -11.53
CA GLN A 85 20.29 -7.76 -12.27
C GLN A 85 19.12 -7.73 -13.26
N PHE A 86 17.96 -7.18 -12.91
CA PHE A 86 16.84 -7.00 -13.83
C PHE A 86 17.11 -5.91 -14.86
N ALA A 87 17.64 -4.76 -14.44
CA ALA A 87 17.90 -3.64 -15.34
C ALA A 87 18.93 -4.02 -16.42
N ALA A 88 20.04 -4.68 -16.04
CA ALA A 88 21.06 -5.17 -16.95
C ALA A 88 20.55 -6.30 -17.87
N ALA A 89 19.61 -7.13 -17.41
CA ALA A 89 18.97 -8.16 -18.22
C ALA A 89 17.90 -7.61 -19.18
N GLY A 90 17.70 -6.28 -19.24
CA GLY A 90 16.79 -5.61 -20.17
C GLY A 90 15.31 -5.76 -19.79
N TYR A 91 14.98 -5.77 -18.51
CA TYR A 91 13.59 -5.62 -18.08
C TYR A 91 13.12 -4.18 -18.30
N ASP A 92 11.88 -4.04 -18.77
CA ASP A 92 11.31 -2.74 -19.12
C ASP A 92 10.78 -1.99 -17.89
N MET A 93 10.35 -2.75 -16.88
CA MET A 93 9.86 -2.23 -15.61
C MET A 93 10.35 -3.09 -14.45
N ILE A 94 10.69 -2.42 -13.34
CA ILE A 94 11.11 -3.06 -12.10
C ILE A 94 10.25 -2.51 -10.96
N ILE A 95 9.67 -3.42 -10.17
CA ILE A 95 8.93 -3.11 -8.95
C ILE A 95 9.87 -3.36 -7.78
N THR A 96 10.06 -2.36 -6.93
CA THR A 96 10.81 -2.48 -5.68
C THR A 96 9.83 -2.37 -4.51
N VAL A 97 9.83 -3.40 -3.66
CA VAL A 97 8.78 -3.57 -2.65
C VAL A 97 9.29 -3.14 -1.29
N GLY A 98 8.92 -1.92 -0.87
CA GLY A 98 9.15 -1.44 0.48
C GLY A 98 10.05 -0.20 0.60
N PHE A 99 9.83 0.53 1.69
CA PHE A 99 10.51 1.79 2.03
C PHE A 99 12.05 1.67 2.01
N MET A 100 12.58 0.53 2.47
CA MET A 100 14.02 0.33 2.63
C MET A 100 14.77 0.28 1.29
N LEU A 101 14.08 0.06 0.16
CA LEU A 101 14.67 0.07 -1.18
C LEU A 101 14.78 1.48 -1.80
N GLY A 102 14.41 2.54 -1.07
CA GLY A 102 14.38 3.91 -1.59
C GLY A 102 15.68 4.32 -2.26
N ASP A 103 16.79 4.29 -1.55
CA ASP A 103 18.11 4.72 -2.05
C ASP A 103 18.59 3.86 -3.22
N ALA A 104 18.41 2.54 -3.12
CA ALA A 104 18.80 1.60 -4.18
C ALA A 104 17.99 1.82 -5.46
N THR A 105 16.69 2.06 -5.33
CA THR A 105 15.81 2.35 -6.48
C THR A 105 16.19 3.67 -7.14
N GLN A 106 16.47 4.73 -6.37
CA GLN A 106 16.93 6.02 -6.91
C GLN A 106 18.22 5.87 -7.73
N LYS A 107 19.20 5.21 -7.16
CA LYS A 107 20.49 4.94 -7.79
C LYS A 107 20.32 4.17 -9.10
N MET A 108 19.48 3.13 -9.12
CA MET A 108 19.24 2.35 -10.32
C MET A 108 18.39 3.09 -11.35
N ALA A 109 17.43 3.89 -10.94
CA ALA A 109 16.63 4.73 -11.83
C ALA A 109 17.48 5.77 -12.57
N GLN A 110 18.45 6.37 -11.90
CA GLN A 110 19.42 7.30 -12.50
C GLN A 110 20.38 6.58 -13.46
N LYS A 111 20.85 5.38 -13.09
CA LYS A 111 21.75 4.59 -13.93
C LYS A 111 21.07 4.00 -15.17
N TYR A 112 19.78 3.69 -15.09
CA TYR A 112 18.97 3.07 -16.14
C TYR A 112 17.76 3.93 -16.51
N PRO A 113 17.93 5.13 -17.11
CA PRO A 113 16.84 6.10 -17.30
C PRO A 113 15.75 5.63 -18.27
N LYS A 114 15.96 4.55 -19.01
CA LYS A 114 14.96 3.95 -19.91
C LYS A 114 14.11 2.89 -19.23
N VAL A 115 14.54 2.39 -18.07
CA VAL A 115 13.79 1.43 -17.26
C VAL A 115 12.78 2.20 -16.41
N ARG A 116 11.55 1.71 -16.32
CA ARG A 116 10.51 2.26 -15.43
C ARG A 116 10.60 1.57 -14.09
N PHE A 117 10.38 2.34 -13.03
CA PHE A 117 10.36 1.80 -11.68
C PHE A 117 9.03 2.12 -11.01
N ALA A 118 8.52 1.18 -10.23
CA ALA A 118 7.48 1.43 -9.24
C ALA A 118 8.04 1.04 -7.87
N ILE A 119 7.99 1.95 -6.91
CA ILE A 119 8.43 1.66 -5.55
C ILE A 119 7.25 1.74 -4.58
N VAL A 120 7.09 0.73 -3.73
CA VAL A 120 6.07 0.68 -2.69
C VAL A 120 6.56 1.39 -1.44
N ASP A 121 5.71 2.24 -0.84
CA ASP A 121 5.95 2.96 0.42
C ASP A 121 7.04 4.04 0.39
N PHE A 122 7.48 4.45 -0.78
CA PHE A 122 8.47 5.51 -0.93
C PHE A 122 8.11 6.47 -2.07
N ALA A 123 8.46 7.74 -1.91
CA ALA A 123 8.35 8.77 -2.95
C ALA A 123 9.57 9.68 -2.90
N TYR A 124 9.92 10.26 -4.04
CA TYR A 124 11.07 11.14 -4.16
C TYR A 124 10.64 12.61 -4.28
N GLU A 125 11.41 13.48 -3.65
CA GLU A 125 11.27 14.94 -3.77
C GLU A 125 12.65 15.55 -4.09
N PRO A 126 12.85 16.10 -5.31
CA PRO A 126 11.88 16.15 -6.41
C PRO A 126 11.60 14.77 -7.03
N PRO A 127 10.44 14.58 -7.70
CA PRO A 127 10.09 13.32 -8.33
C PRO A 127 11.05 12.95 -9.48
N LEU A 128 11.20 11.64 -9.73
CA LEU A 128 11.99 11.10 -10.85
C LEU A 128 11.04 10.72 -12.00
N ASP A 129 11.38 11.10 -13.23
CA ASP A 129 10.53 10.90 -14.41
C ASP A 129 10.23 9.42 -14.71
N ASN A 130 11.16 8.51 -14.37
CA ASN A 130 11.05 7.08 -14.59
C ASN A 130 10.70 6.26 -13.35
N VAL A 131 10.30 6.92 -12.24
CA VAL A 131 9.88 6.25 -11.00
C VAL A 131 8.51 6.71 -10.56
N VAL A 132 7.59 5.80 -10.31
CA VAL A 132 6.34 6.07 -9.60
C VAL A 132 6.41 5.53 -8.18
N GLY A 133 6.20 6.42 -7.21
CA GLY A 133 6.06 6.07 -5.79
C GLY A 133 4.61 5.71 -5.46
N LEU A 134 4.39 4.54 -4.88
CA LEU A 134 3.09 4.03 -4.49
C LEU A 134 2.93 4.21 -2.98
N MET A 135 2.32 5.33 -2.58
CA MET A 135 2.15 5.74 -1.18
C MET A 135 0.77 5.38 -0.66
N PHE A 136 0.69 5.02 0.61
CA PHE A 136 -0.58 4.63 1.24
C PHE A 136 -0.89 5.52 2.45
N ALA A 137 -2.18 5.65 2.74
CA ALA A 137 -2.69 6.29 3.95
C ALA A 137 -2.78 5.25 5.09
N GLU A 138 -1.62 4.73 5.53
CA GLU A 138 -1.55 3.72 6.59
C GLU A 138 -2.21 4.21 7.89
N GLU A 139 -2.17 5.50 8.15
CA GLU A 139 -2.84 6.14 9.27
C GLU A 139 -4.36 5.91 9.26
N GLN A 140 -4.98 5.86 8.08
CA GLN A 140 -6.42 5.62 7.97
C GLN A 140 -6.76 4.14 8.23
N SER A 141 -5.96 3.21 7.69
CA SER A 141 -6.14 1.78 7.93
C SER A 141 -5.88 1.43 9.40
N GLY A 142 -4.79 1.98 9.97
CA GLY A 142 -4.49 1.89 11.40
C GLY A 142 -5.62 2.44 12.26
N PHE A 143 -6.19 3.61 11.90
CA PHE A 143 -7.31 4.21 12.62
C PHE A 143 -8.53 3.29 12.69
N MET A 144 -8.91 2.68 11.58
CA MET A 144 -10.03 1.74 11.56
C MET A 144 -9.75 0.51 12.42
N ALA A 145 -8.53 -0.04 12.38
CA ALA A 145 -8.12 -1.15 13.24
C ALA A 145 -8.14 -0.77 14.72
N GLY A 146 -7.66 0.44 15.06
CA GLY A 146 -7.69 0.98 16.42
C GLY A 146 -9.11 1.21 16.94
N ALA A 147 -9.99 1.74 16.10
CA ALA A 147 -11.40 1.89 16.44
C ALA A 147 -12.07 0.51 16.68
N LEU A 148 -11.79 -0.49 15.84
CA LEU A 148 -12.26 -1.85 16.07
C LEU A 148 -11.73 -2.41 17.39
N ALA A 149 -10.44 -2.27 17.67
CA ALA A 149 -9.82 -2.76 18.90
C ALA A 149 -10.43 -2.10 20.15
N GLY A 150 -10.55 -0.75 20.14
CA GLY A 150 -11.13 -0.01 21.27
C GLY A 150 -12.61 -0.32 21.53
N LEU A 151 -13.39 -0.64 20.47
CA LEU A 151 -14.79 -1.04 20.60
C LEU A 151 -14.97 -2.49 21.09
N MET A 152 -13.99 -3.36 20.86
CA MET A 152 -14.04 -4.77 21.21
C MET A 152 -13.35 -5.10 22.54
N SER A 153 -12.44 -4.27 22.99
CA SER A 153 -11.72 -4.47 24.26
C SER A 153 -12.65 -4.35 25.46
N LYS A 154 -12.49 -5.28 26.39
CA LYS A 154 -13.16 -5.28 27.71
C LYS A 154 -12.21 -4.86 28.84
N SER A 155 -10.94 -5.18 28.72
CA SER A 155 -9.90 -4.81 29.68
C SER A 155 -9.52 -3.33 29.61
N LYS A 156 -9.75 -2.69 28.45
CA LYS A 156 -9.26 -1.35 28.09
C LYS A 156 -7.73 -1.28 27.93
N ILE A 157 -7.07 -2.41 27.88
CA ILE A 157 -5.64 -2.55 27.55
C ILE A 157 -5.57 -3.26 26.20
N ILE A 158 -4.90 -2.60 25.25
CA ILE A 158 -4.86 -3.00 23.86
C ILE A 158 -3.41 -3.06 23.42
N GLY A 159 -3.02 -4.14 22.71
CA GLY A 159 -1.66 -4.35 22.28
C GLY A 159 -1.44 -4.01 20.80
N MET A 160 -0.21 -3.64 20.47
CA MET A 160 0.31 -3.60 19.12
C MET A 160 1.73 -4.13 19.07
N VAL A 161 1.96 -5.10 18.20
CA VAL A 161 3.30 -5.61 17.88
C VAL A 161 3.61 -5.26 16.45
N ALA A 162 4.59 -4.40 16.24
CA ALA A 162 4.99 -3.90 14.94
C ALA A 162 6.36 -4.46 14.51
N GLY A 163 6.63 -4.44 13.21
CA GLY A 163 7.94 -4.77 12.64
C GLY A 163 8.99 -3.68 12.93
N ALA A 164 9.79 -3.29 11.93
CA ALA A 164 10.78 -2.23 12.08
C ALA A 164 10.12 -0.84 12.17
N GLU A 165 10.75 0.07 12.91
CA GLU A 165 10.30 1.45 13.09
C GLU A 165 10.66 2.31 11.87
N ILE A 166 9.87 2.16 10.81
CA ILE A 166 10.01 2.94 9.57
C ILE A 166 8.73 3.73 9.29
N PRO A 167 8.77 4.78 8.46
CA PRO A 167 7.65 5.71 8.28
C PRO A 167 6.29 5.05 8.02
N PRO A 168 6.11 4.06 7.12
CA PRO A 168 4.80 3.43 6.93
C PRO A 168 4.29 2.69 8.18
N VAL A 169 5.18 2.05 8.95
CA VAL A 169 4.81 1.34 10.20
C VAL A 169 4.47 2.32 11.31
N ILE A 170 5.21 3.45 11.39
CA ILE A 170 4.91 4.55 12.31
C ILE A 170 3.52 5.12 12.02
N ARG A 171 3.16 5.35 10.74
CA ARG A 171 1.81 5.82 10.36
C ARG A 171 0.72 4.83 10.75
N PHE A 172 0.92 3.54 10.56
CA PHE A 172 -0.01 2.51 11.05
C PHE A 172 -0.21 2.61 12.55
N ARG A 173 0.88 2.71 13.33
CA ARG A 173 0.83 2.80 14.79
C ARG A 173 0.11 4.06 15.24
N GLN A 174 0.50 5.22 14.75
CA GLN A 174 -0.11 6.49 15.13
C GLN A 174 -1.60 6.52 14.76
N GLY A 175 -1.96 5.98 13.58
CA GLY A 175 -3.37 5.81 13.19
C GLY A 175 -4.12 4.89 14.16
N TYR A 176 -3.52 3.75 14.52
CA TYR A 176 -4.10 2.79 15.47
C TYR A 176 -4.37 3.43 16.83
N GLU A 177 -3.37 4.10 17.41
CA GLU A 177 -3.50 4.81 18.69
C GLU A 177 -4.58 5.90 18.62
N ALA A 178 -4.63 6.66 17.51
CA ALA A 178 -5.66 7.68 17.30
C ALA A 178 -7.07 7.06 17.19
N GLY A 179 -7.21 5.93 16.49
CA GLY A 179 -8.46 5.19 16.36
C GLY A 179 -8.97 4.63 17.69
N VAL A 180 -8.08 4.06 18.51
CA VAL A 180 -8.40 3.63 19.88
C VAL A 180 -8.93 4.80 20.68
N LYS A 181 -8.20 5.91 20.73
CA LYS A 181 -8.59 7.11 21.51
C LYS A 181 -9.89 7.74 21.03
N HIS A 182 -10.20 7.66 19.76
CA HIS A 182 -11.45 8.17 19.18
C HIS A 182 -12.71 7.48 19.75
N VAL A 183 -12.61 6.19 20.07
CA VAL A 183 -13.75 5.38 20.54
C VAL A 183 -13.67 5.01 22.02
N CYS A 184 -12.47 5.02 22.60
CA CYS A 184 -12.18 4.61 23.98
C CYS A 184 -11.09 5.54 24.55
N ALA A 185 -11.49 6.69 25.08
CA ALA A 185 -10.55 7.72 25.57
C ALA A 185 -9.70 7.25 26.76
N ASP A 186 -10.20 6.30 27.55
CA ASP A 186 -9.55 5.71 28.72
C ASP A 186 -8.86 4.36 28.46
N CYS A 187 -8.81 3.91 27.18
CA CYS A 187 -8.03 2.75 26.81
C CYS A 187 -6.52 3.07 26.78
N GLU A 188 -5.72 2.10 27.19
CA GLU A 188 -4.26 2.10 27.09
C GLU A 188 -3.82 1.28 25.88
N VAL A 189 -2.77 1.74 25.19
CA VAL A 189 -2.17 1.02 24.06
C VAL A 189 -0.72 0.67 24.37
N LEU A 190 -0.45 -0.64 24.50
CA LEU A 190 0.88 -1.21 24.64
C LEU A 190 1.47 -1.43 23.26
N GLY A 191 2.37 -0.55 22.82
CA GLY A 191 2.97 -0.64 21.48
C GLY A 191 4.47 -0.98 21.53
N VAL A 192 4.91 -1.95 20.71
CA VAL A 192 6.33 -2.32 20.58
C VAL A 192 6.75 -2.51 19.13
N TYR A 193 7.99 -2.07 18.81
CA TYR A 193 8.67 -2.40 17.54
C TYR A 193 9.67 -3.53 17.79
N ILE A 194 9.70 -4.52 16.87
CA ILE A 194 10.57 -5.71 16.98
C ILE A 194 11.88 -5.57 16.20
N ASP A 195 12.00 -4.52 15.38
CA ASP A 195 13.15 -4.28 14.48
C ASP A 195 13.41 -5.44 13.49
N SER A 196 12.34 -6.10 13.08
CA SER A 196 12.38 -7.16 12.05
C SER A 196 10.99 -7.38 11.45
N PHE A 197 10.92 -7.64 10.15
CA PHE A 197 9.69 -8.07 9.47
C PHE A 197 9.57 -9.59 9.33
N ILE A 198 10.63 -10.33 9.68
CA ILE A 198 10.74 -11.78 9.43
C ILE A 198 11.01 -12.62 10.71
N ASP A 199 10.59 -12.11 11.86
CA ASP A 199 10.77 -12.79 13.16
C ASP A 199 9.44 -13.08 13.86
N PRO A 200 8.68 -14.09 13.42
CA PRO A 200 7.40 -14.44 14.03
C PRO A 200 7.52 -14.94 15.47
N ALA A 201 8.69 -15.45 15.88
CA ALA A 201 8.91 -15.93 17.25
C ALA A 201 8.97 -14.76 18.24
N ARG A 202 9.74 -13.70 17.91
CA ARG A 202 9.78 -12.47 18.72
C ARG A 202 8.43 -11.76 18.69
N GLY A 203 7.76 -11.73 17.53
CA GLY A 203 6.39 -11.19 17.42
C GLY A 203 5.42 -11.87 18.37
N LYS A 204 5.41 -13.22 18.39
CA LYS A 204 4.60 -14.01 19.32
C LYS A 204 4.95 -13.71 20.78
N THR A 205 6.23 -13.66 21.12
CA THR A 205 6.68 -13.39 22.51
C THR A 205 6.20 -12.02 22.98
N ALA A 206 6.31 -10.99 22.14
CA ALA A 206 5.85 -9.65 22.45
C ALA A 206 4.33 -9.59 22.69
N ALA A 207 3.54 -10.26 21.82
CA ALA A 207 2.10 -10.36 22.01
C ALA A 207 1.72 -11.04 23.33
N MET A 208 2.43 -12.13 23.69
CA MET A 208 2.19 -12.82 24.97
C MET A 208 2.51 -11.92 26.17
N SER A 209 3.61 -11.14 26.12
CA SER A 209 3.93 -10.18 27.19
C SER A 209 2.81 -9.13 27.35
N GLN A 210 2.30 -8.57 26.25
CA GLN A 210 1.18 -7.61 26.29
C GLN A 210 -0.11 -8.24 26.85
N ILE A 211 -0.37 -9.52 26.55
CA ILE A 211 -1.53 -10.25 27.12
C ILE A 211 -1.33 -10.47 28.62
N ASP A 212 -0.13 -10.82 29.06
CA ASP A 212 0.19 -10.96 30.50
C ASP A 212 0.04 -9.61 31.26
N GLU A 213 0.22 -8.48 30.55
CA GLU A 213 -0.05 -7.13 31.05
C GLU A 213 -1.55 -6.73 30.99
N GLY A 214 -2.40 -7.63 30.46
CA GLY A 214 -3.85 -7.47 30.44
C GLY A 214 -4.46 -7.07 29.10
N ALA A 215 -3.66 -7.01 28.02
CA ALA A 215 -4.20 -6.73 26.69
C ALA A 215 -5.13 -7.86 26.22
N ASP A 216 -6.34 -7.51 25.77
CA ASP A 216 -7.33 -8.46 25.26
C ASP A 216 -7.57 -8.37 23.74
N VAL A 217 -6.96 -7.38 23.07
CA VAL A 217 -6.92 -7.23 21.62
C VAL A 217 -5.48 -6.91 21.20
N ILE A 218 -4.94 -7.66 20.23
CA ILE A 218 -3.57 -7.48 19.69
C ILE A 218 -3.64 -7.14 18.21
N PHE A 219 -3.04 -6.01 17.80
CA PHE A 219 -2.79 -5.69 16.40
C PHE A 219 -1.38 -6.13 16.02
N GLY A 220 -1.25 -6.98 14.98
CA GLY A 220 0.03 -7.42 14.44
C GLY A 220 0.36 -6.65 13.16
N GLY A 221 1.28 -5.68 13.24
CA GLY A 221 1.64 -4.78 12.14
C GLY A 221 3.07 -4.97 11.64
N GLY A 222 3.26 -5.64 10.50
CA GLY A 222 4.58 -5.73 9.86
C GLY A 222 5.08 -7.14 9.57
N GLY A 223 4.79 -7.63 8.38
CA GLY A 223 5.31 -8.87 7.82
C GLY A 223 5.01 -10.11 8.68
N THR A 224 5.85 -11.13 8.57
CA THR A 224 5.65 -12.37 9.35
C THR A 224 5.86 -12.16 10.86
N THR A 225 6.53 -11.10 11.29
CA THR A 225 6.64 -10.71 12.71
C THR A 225 5.25 -10.39 13.28
N GLY A 226 4.47 -9.56 12.58
CA GLY A 226 3.08 -9.25 12.95
C GLY A 226 2.18 -10.49 12.90
N SER A 227 2.31 -11.32 11.85
CA SER A 227 1.58 -12.59 11.76
C SER A 227 1.88 -13.54 12.93
N GLY A 228 3.13 -13.57 13.42
CA GLY A 228 3.51 -14.31 14.62
C GLY A 228 2.79 -13.82 15.87
N ALA A 229 2.66 -12.50 16.03
CA ALA A 229 1.95 -11.86 17.14
C ALA A 229 0.46 -12.26 17.14
N ILE A 230 -0.24 -12.12 16.01
CA ILE A 230 -1.67 -12.46 15.94
C ILE A 230 -1.95 -13.95 16.09
N LEU A 231 -1.06 -14.82 15.59
CA LEU A 231 -1.16 -16.26 15.83
C LEU A 231 -0.98 -16.59 17.32
N GLY A 232 -0.03 -15.94 17.99
CA GLY A 232 0.17 -16.09 19.43
C GLY A 232 -1.05 -15.63 20.23
N ALA A 233 -1.55 -14.42 19.93
CA ALA A 233 -2.71 -13.83 20.59
C ALA A 233 -3.97 -14.67 20.45
N THR A 234 -4.31 -15.11 19.23
CA THR A 234 -5.52 -15.93 19.00
C THR A 234 -5.43 -17.30 19.66
N GLN A 235 -4.24 -17.92 19.70
CA GLN A 235 -4.02 -19.20 20.42
C GLN A 235 -4.15 -19.03 21.94
N ALA A 236 -3.83 -17.85 22.49
CA ALA A 236 -4.04 -17.52 23.90
C ALA A 236 -5.48 -17.10 24.22
N GLY A 237 -6.38 -17.02 23.22
CA GLY A 237 -7.78 -16.65 23.38
C GLY A 237 -8.08 -15.16 23.31
N ALA A 238 -7.06 -14.30 23.12
CA ALA A 238 -7.22 -12.88 22.88
C ALA A 238 -7.72 -12.60 21.45
N TRP A 239 -8.37 -11.46 21.24
CA TRP A 239 -8.70 -11.00 19.90
C TRP A 239 -7.46 -10.53 19.16
N ALA A 240 -7.47 -10.65 17.84
CA ALA A 240 -6.38 -10.17 17.01
C ALA A 240 -6.88 -9.42 15.78
N ILE A 241 -6.04 -8.53 15.28
CA ILE A 241 -6.22 -7.81 14.01
C ILE A 241 -4.93 -7.97 13.21
N GLY A 242 -5.03 -8.42 11.95
CA GLY A 242 -3.92 -8.56 11.01
C GLY A 242 -3.65 -7.29 10.20
N VAL A 243 -2.72 -7.37 9.24
CA VAL A 243 -2.28 -6.22 8.43
C VAL A 243 -2.06 -6.58 6.96
N ASP A 244 -2.08 -5.58 6.09
CA ASP A 244 -1.81 -5.59 4.65
C ASP A 244 -2.83 -6.40 3.84
N GLN A 245 -2.91 -7.70 4.05
CA GLN A 245 -3.85 -8.61 3.39
C GLN A 245 -4.92 -9.11 4.37
N ASP A 246 -5.97 -9.72 3.83
CA ASP A 246 -6.92 -10.49 4.64
C ASP A 246 -6.22 -11.73 5.21
N GLU A 247 -5.63 -11.60 6.41
CA GLU A 247 -4.87 -12.68 7.03
C GLU A 247 -5.72 -13.90 7.42
N TYR A 248 -7.05 -13.77 7.47
CA TYR A 248 -7.91 -14.93 7.57
C TYR A 248 -7.74 -15.88 6.37
N LEU A 249 -7.59 -15.33 5.17
CA LEU A 249 -7.40 -16.11 3.95
C LEU A 249 -5.97 -16.63 3.82
N THR A 250 -4.97 -15.83 4.21
CA THR A 250 -3.54 -16.11 4.03
C THR A 250 -2.95 -16.82 5.26
N THR A 251 -2.62 -16.11 6.33
CA THR A 251 -1.97 -16.64 7.55
C THR A 251 -2.84 -17.69 8.26
N PHE A 252 -4.15 -17.45 8.34
CA PHE A 252 -5.09 -18.41 8.95
C PHE A 252 -5.65 -19.43 7.95
N LYS A 253 -5.13 -19.48 6.72
CA LYS A 253 -5.43 -20.52 5.70
C LYS A 253 -6.94 -20.73 5.49
N GLN A 254 -7.66 -19.63 5.24
CA GLN A 254 -9.13 -19.67 5.10
C GLN A 254 -9.83 -20.21 6.35
N GLY A 255 -9.34 -19.83 7.53
CA GLY A 255 -9.91 -20.23 8.81
C GLY A 255 -9.59 -21.66 9.26
N ARG A 256 -8.64 -22.34 8.60
CA ARG A 256 -8.21 -23.70 9.00
C ARG A 256 -7.18 -23.70 10.13
N THR A 257 -6.52 -22.58 10.37
CA THR A 257 -5.57 -22.43 11.48
C THR A 257 -6.34 -22.28 12.80
N PRO A 258 -5.96 -23.00 13.88
CA PRO A 258 -6.56 -22.82 15.21
C PRO A 258 -6.52 -21.37 15.67
N GLY A 259 -7.57 -20.91 16.33
CA GLY A 259 -7.73 -19.51 16.77
C GLY A 259 -8.24 -18.55 15.69
N SER A 260 -8.56 -19.03 14.48
CA SER A 260 -9.10 -18.20 13.40
C SER A 260 -10.45 -17.52 13.73
N ASP A 261 -11.18 -18.00 14.71
CA ASP A 261 -12.40 -17.40 15.26
C ASP A 261 -12.12 -16.19 16.16
N LYS A 262 -10.84 -15.99 16.55
CA LYS A 262 -10.36 -14.85 17.32
C LYS A 262 -9.72 -13.76 16.45
N LEU A 263 -9.54 -13.99 15.16
CA LEU A 263 -9.12 -12.95 14.22
C LEU A 263 -10.33 -12.08 13.88
N LEU A 264 -10.36 -10.86 14.40
CA LEU A 264 -11.46 -9.90 14.15
C LEU A 264 -11.48 -9.46 12.69
N SER A 265 -10.33 -9.02 12.18
CA SER A 265 -10.20 -8.43 10.85
C SER A 265 -8.72 -8.29 10.49
N SER A 266 -8.42 -7.62 9.37
CA SER A 266 -7.08 -7.13 9.02
C SER A 266 -7.17 -5.67 8.56
N ALA A 267 -6.21 -4.84 8.99
CA ALA A 267 -6.00 -3.49 8.47
C ALA A 267 -5.44 -3.60 7.05
N MET A 268 -6.31 -3.51 6.05
CA MET A 268 -5.98 -3.75 4.65
C MET A 268 -5.14 -2.62 4.08
N LYS A 269 -4.15 -3.00 3.27
CA LYS A 269 -3.33 -2.12 2.43
C LYS A 269 -3.20 -2.80 1.07
N HIS A 270 -3.92 -2.29 0.08
CA HIS A 270 -4.07 -2.95 -1.22
C HIS A 270 -2.85 -2.74 -2.12
N VAL A 271 -1.69 -3.25 -1.68
CA VAL A 271 -0.41 -3.20 -2.43
C VAL A 271 -0.54 -3.95 -3.76
N ASP A 272 -1.31 -5.04 -3.80
CA ASP A 272 -1.65 -5.79 -5.00
C ASP A 272 -2.32 -4.91 -6.06
N HIS A 273 -3.32 -4.12 -5.66
CA HIS A 273 -4.00 -3.19 -6.52
C HIS A 273 -3.06 -2.08 -7.03
N ALA A 274 -2.26 -1.49 -6.15
CA ALA A 274 -1.35 -0.41 -6.50
C ALA A 274 -0.28 -0.88 -7.52
N VAL A 275 0.31 -2.05 -7.29
CA VAL A 275 1.28 -2.65 -8.21
C VAL A 275 0.62 -3.02 -9.54
N TYR A 276 -0.57 -3.61 -9.50
CA TYR A 276 -1.33 -3.92 -10.73
C TYR A 276 -1.55 -2.66 -11.58
N GLU A 277 -2.01 -1.56 -10.98
CA GLU A 277 -2.28 -0.31 -11.70
C GLU A 277 -0.99 0.32 -12.26
N ALA A 278 0.13 0.28 -11.54
CA ALA A 278 1.42 0.76 -12.03
C ALA A 278 1.90 -0.04 -13.27
N VAL A 279 1.83 -1.37 -13.21
CA VAL A 279 2.18 -2.25 -14.33
C VAL A 279 1.23 -2.04 -15.51
N LYS A 280 -0.06 -1.91 -15.26
CA LYS A 280 -1.09 -1.62 -16.29
C LYS A 280 -0.79 -0.31 -17.02
N GLN A 281 -0.43 0.76 -16.30
CA GLN A 281 -0.06 2.04 -16.94
C GLN A 281 1.16 1.87 -17.83
N ALA A 282 2.18 1.16 -17.37
CA ALA A 282 3.37 0.87 -18.17
C ALA A 282 3.06 0.00 -19.41
N ALA A 283 2.21 -1.02 -19.26
CA ALA A 283 1.79 -1.89 -20.36
C ALA A 283 0.97 -1.14 -21.42
N LYS A 284 0.20 -0.13 -21.02
CA LYS A 284 -0.60 0.72 -21.93
C LYS A 284 0.19 1.90 -22.51
N GLY A 285 1.46 2.08 -22.14
CA GLY A 285 2.27 3.23 -22.60
C GLY A 285 1.81 4.57 -22.00
N THR A 286 1.14 4.55 -20.84
CA THR A 286 0.66 5.74 -20.12
C THR A 286 1.39 5.95 -18.79
N PHE A 287 2.52 5.26 -18.60
CA PHE A 287 3.33 5.39 -17.39
C PHE A 287 3.83 6.83 -17.23
N SER A 288 3.71 7.35 -16.03
CA SER A 288 4.30 8.64 -15.62
C SER A 288 5.00 8.45 -14.28
N GLY A 289 6.17 9.04 -14.15
CA GLY A 289 6.82 9.18 -12.85
C GLY A 289 6.03 10.10 -11.91
N GLY A 290 6.45 10.14 -10.66
CA GLY A 290 5.81 10.94 -9.61
C GLY A 290 5.29 10.08 -8.46
N THR A 291 4.19 10.53 -7.82
CA THR A 291 3.64 9.87 -6.64
C THR A 291 2.14 9.60 -6.83
N VAL A 292 1.71 8.39 -6.49
CA VAL A 292 0.30 8.01 -6.42
C VAL A 292 -0.04 7.65 -4.98
N LYS A 293 -1.09 8.28 -4.44
CA LYS A 293 -1.56 8.00 -3.07
C LYS A 293 -2.79 7.09 -3.11
N PHE A 294 -2.76 6.06 -2.27
CA PHE A 294 -3.82 5.09 -2.06
C PHE A 294 -4.40 5.28 -0.65
N ASP A 295 -5.70 5.55 -0.57
CA ASP A 295 -6.41 5.88 0.67
C ASP A 295 -7.81 5.24 0.70
N ALA A 296 -8.61 5.59 1.71
CA ALA A 296 -9.99 5.12 1.82
C ALA A 296 -10.88 5.60 0.65
N GLY A 297 -10.60 6.80 0.10
CA GLY A 297 -11.36 7.40 -0.98
C GLY A 297 -11.26 6.64 -2.30
N ASN A 298 -10.11 6.06 -2.58
CA ASN A 298 -9.86 5.28 -3.80
C ASN A 298 -9.76 3.76 -3.57
N GLY A 299 -10.10 3.29 -2.36
CA GLY A 299 -10.09 1.87 -2.03
C GLY A 299 -8.69 1.29 -1.84
N GLY A 300 -7.68 2.14 -1.61
CA GLY A 300 -6.30 1.69 -1.37
C GLY A 300 -6.07 1.10 0.01
N ILE A 301 -6.95 1.39 0.97
CA ILE A 301 -6.91 0.85 2.33
C ILE A 301 -8.32 0.50 2.82
N GLY A 302 -8.44 -0.29 3.88
CA GLY A 302 -9.71 -0.67 4.45
C GLY A 302 -9.59 -1.63 5.63
N LEU A 303 -10.70 -2.30 5.96
CA LEU A 303 -10.74 -3.47 6.85
C LEU A 303 -11.20 -4.70 6.08
N ALA A 304 -10.63 -5.85 6.40
CA ALA A 304 -11.10 -7.14 5.91
C ALA A 304 -12.46 -7.51 6.53
N PRO A 305 -13.21 -8.44 5.93
CA PRO A 305 -14.40 -9.02 6.55
C PRO A 305 -14.10 -9.68 7.89
N PHE A 306 -15.09 -9.74 8.79
CA PHE A 306 -14.93 -10.37 10.11
C PHE A 306 -14.90 -11.91 10.07
N HIS A 307 -15.30 -12.53 8.97
CA HIS A 307 -15.28 -13.99 8.76
C HIS A 307 -15.92 -14.77 9.93
N LYS A 308 -15.16 -15.69 10.58
CA LYS A 308 -15.63 -16.45 11.73
C LYS A 308 -15.92 -15.61 12.99
N ALA A 309 -15.30 -14.44 13.11
CA ALA A 309 -15.57 -13.53 14.21
C ALA A 309 -16.87 -12.72 14.03
N GLU A 310 -17.51 -12.77 12.85
CA GLU A 310 -18.70 -11.97 12.48
C GLU A 310 -19.81 -12.00 13.55
N ALA A 311 -20.14 -13.17 14.11
CA ALA A 311 -21.15 -13.33 15.14
C ALA A 311 -20.73 -12.77 16.52
N SER A 312 -19.43 -12.56 16.72
CA SER A 312 -18.87 -12.03 17.97
C SER A 312 -18.73 -10.50 17.96
N VAL A 313 -18.86 -9.87 16.79
CA VAL A 313 -18.79 -8.42 16.64
C VAL A 313 -20.22 -7.85 16.75
N PRO A 314 -20.54 -7.04 17.79
CA PRO A 314 -21.87 -6.47 17.94
C PRO A 314 -22.29 -5.58 16.77
N ASP A 315 -23.57 -5.53 16.43
CA ASP A 315 -24.07 -4.70 15.32
C ASP A 315 -23.79 -3.21 15.54
N ALA A 316 -23.81 -2.74 16.79
CA ALA A 316 -23.44 -1.36 17.13
C ALA A 316 -21.97 -1.05 16.78
N VAL A 317 -21.06 -2.02 16.95
CA VAL A 317 -19.64 -1.89 16.55
C VAL A 317 -19.53 -1.81 15.03
N LYS A 318 -20.22 -2.71 14.31
CA LYS A 318 -20.24 -2.73 12.84
C LYS A 318 -20.74 -1.40 12.27
N THR A 319 -21.86 -0.90 12.81
CA THR A 319 -22.45 0.39 12.39
C THR A 319 -21.48 1.54 12.61
N LYS A 320 -20.78 1.59 13.76
CA LYS A 320 -19.82 2.65 14.06
C LYS A 320 -18.60 2.58 13.15
N LEU A 321 -18.08 1.39 12.86
CA LEU A 321 -16.98 1.21 11.94
C LEU A 321 -17.34 1.59 10.50
N GLN A 322 -18.55 1.26 10.05
CA GLN A 322 -19.05 1.68 8.73
C GLN A 322 -19.13 3.21 8.61
N ALA A 323 -19.61 3.89 9.66
CA ALA A 323 -19.63 5.36 9.69
C ALA A 323 -18.22 5.95 9.64
N ILE A 324 -17.26 5.41 10.39
CA ILE A 324 -15.84 5.82 10.36
C ILE A 324 -15.26 5.62 8.96
N ALA A 325 -15.48 4.46 8.35
CA ALA A 325 -14.97 4.16 7.02
C ALA A 325 -15.54 5.12 5.95
N GLU A 326 -16.84 5.43 6.03
CA GLU A 326 -17.46 6.40 5.11
C GLU A 326 -16.97 7.82 5.34
N ASP A 327 -16.76 8.25 6.58
CA ASP A 327 -16.23 9.57 6.89
C ASP A 327 -14.77 9.73 6.44
N LEU A 328 -13.94 8.68 6.55
CA LEU A 328 -12.59 8.64 5.98
C LEU A 328 -12.63 8.73 4.46
N LYS A 329 -13.48 7.94 3.83
CA LYS A 329 -13.66 7.89 2.37
C LYS A 329 -14.09 9.24 1.79
N LEU A 330 -14.96 9.96 2.49
CA LEU A 330 -15.46 11.29 2.09
C LEU A 330 -14.52 12.43 2.53
N GLY A 331 -13.40 12.14 3.22
CA GLY A 331 -12.50 13.15 3.76
C GLY A 331 -13.10 14.00 4.90
N LYS A 332 -14.22 13.56 5.48
CA LYS A 332 -14.84 14.23 6.64
C LYS A 332 -14.07 13.97 7.93
N LEU A 333 -13.50 12.78 8.04
CA LEU A 333 -12.59 12.40 9.12
C LEU A 333 -11.16 12.45 8.60
N VAL A 334 -10.36 13.32 9.19
CA VAL A 334 -8.92 13.44 8.90
C VAL A 334 -8.16 12.85 10.08
N VAL A 335 -7.33 11.84 9.83
CA VAL A 335 -6.47 11.24 10.86
C VAL A 335 -5.24 12.12 11.01
N ASN A 336 -5.20 12.92 12.08
CA ASN A 336 -4.03 13.73 12.41
C ASN A 336 -3.03 12.85 13.18
N ILE A 337 -1.94 12.53 12.53
CA ILE A 337 -0.77 11.88 13.14
C ILE A 337 0.30 12.95 13.35
N GLY A 338 0.97 12.92 14.51
CA GLY A 338 2.07 13.85 14.77
C GLY A 338 3.14 13.74 13.68
N ASN A 339 3.74 14.88 13.33
CA ASN A 339 4.87 14.95 12.39
C ASN A 339 6.12 14.34 13.03
#